data_34d94da6a39209c7a36f08df9b04dbb5
#
_entry.id   34d94da6a39209c7a36f08df9b04dbb5
#
_cell.length_a   1.000
_cell.length_b   1.000
_cell.length_c   1.000
_cell.angle_alpha   90.00
_cell.angle_beta   90.00
_cell.angle_gamma   90.00
#
_symmetry.space_group_name_H-M   'P 1'
#
loop_
_entity.id
_entity.type
_entity.pdbx_description
1 polymer ?
#
loop_
_entity_poly.entity_id
_entity_poly.type
_entity_poly.pdbx_seq_one_letter_code
_entity_poly.pdbx_strand_id
1 'polypeptide(L)'
;GYLMHRCAQVYVNKLQLPLECRYLYCSRYSLRLPLYHRDMETALNYICRGGIEVTVEKILKRSGIREAEKERTLKLLGWEEQRDRPLPYSYLKKIRQKLKGCPFFLKAMEVNSRKKLPSLLGYLEQEGLLDETPMALADSGWTGSMQKEINQALKILGKSGQLSGYYWGLYELPEGIKRENYHCYYFSPEKGLRKKVHFSNSLFESIFSAPHGMTTGYEKKNGRWEPVCGPGNEKKKRFLEELESILLEYAEKQAERIKDIEKLPLEKNRREISRQLRRIMGKPSFQEAEAFGNLPFSDDVFDTEGQMTAEKLTEEELKANHAWNKIRRMSGFSKGYVKESPWYEGSAVLYGKSPGRDLLMYRIYKYLLYLRKKYSPSRKNIKEKVQDVLPERESL
;
A
#
# COMPACT_ATOMS: atom_id res chain seq x y z
N GLY A 1 1.98 8.01 -5.41
CA GLY A 1 3.05 9.00 -5.16
C GLY A 1 3.41 9.82 -6.38
N TYR A 2 3.66 9.20 -7.55
CA TYR A 2 4.18 9.91 -8.74
C TYR A 2 3.28 11.07 -9.20
N LEU A 3 2.02 10.84 -9.52
CA LEU A 3 1.11 11.90 -9.95
C LEU A 3 0.88 12.96 -8.88
N MET A 4 0.86 12.57 -7.60
CA MET A 4 0.79 13.54 -6.49
C MET A 4 2.02 14.47 -6.48
N HIS A 5 3.22 13.91 -6.68
CA HIS A 5 4.46 14.67 -6.79
C HIS A 5 4.40 15.63 -7.98
N ARG A 6 4.01 15.16 -9.17
CA ARG A 6 3.91 16.01 -10.38
C ARG A 6 2.95 17.19 -10.18
N CYS A 7 1.77 16.93 -9.62
CA CYS A 7 0.83 18.01 -9.28
C CYS A 7 1.40 18.97 -8.21
N ALA A 8 2.06 18.44 -7.17
CA ALA A 8 2.66 19.27 -6.13
C ALA A 8 3.72 20.23 -6.69
N GLN A 9 4.55 19.76 -7.64
CA GLN A 9 5.51 20.64 -8.33
C GLN A 9 4.83 21.81 -9.04
N VAL A 10 3.68 21.59 -9.68
CA VAL A 10 2.91 22.68 -10.30
C VAL A 10 2.50 23.72 -9.25
N TYR A 11 1.94 23.31 -8.11
CA TYR A 11 1.55 24.23 -7.05
C TYR A 11 2.75 24.96 -6.45
N VAL A 12 3.84 24.26 -6.17
CA VAL A 12 5.07 24.86 -5.63
C VAL A 12 5.59 25.96 -6.56
N ASN A 13 5.67 25.68 -7.86
CA ASN A 13 6.18 26.63 -8.86
C ASN A 13 5.23 27.82 -9.07
N LYS A 14 3.93 27.57 -9.27
CA LYS A 14 2.93 28.63 -9.54
C LYS A 14 2.69 29.53 -8.34
N LEU A 15 2.72 29.00 -7.13
CA LEU A 15 2.50 29.73 -5.90
C LEU A 15 3.81 30.22 -5.25
N GLN A 16 4.96 29.96 -5.88
CA GLN A 16 6.28 30.31 -5.38
C GLN A 16 6.52 29.89 -3.92
N LEU A 17 6.11 28.68 -3.59
CA LEU A 17 6.26 28.16 -2.24
C LEU A 17 7.72 27.85 -1.93
N PRO A 18 8.22 28.13 -0.71
CA PRO A 18 9.59 27.82 -0.30
C PRO A 18 9.75 26.33 0.02
N LEU A 19 9.41 25.48 -0.95
CA LEU A 19 9.44 24.02 -0.84
C LEU A 19 10.14 23.42 -2.05
N GLU A 20 10.90 22.36 -1.83
CA GLU A 20 11.37 21.47 -2.88
C GLU A 20 10.60 20.13 -2.81
N CYS A 21 10.03 19.71 -3.93
CA CYS A 21 9.37 18.42 -4.05
C CYS A 21 10.29 17.44 -4.79
N ARG A 22 10.73 16.39 -4.11
CA ARG A 22 11.51 15.28 -4.72
C ARG A 22 10.67 14.02 -4.80
N TYR A 23 10.81 13.29 -5.90
CA TYR A 23 10.20 11.98 -6.06
C TYR A 23 11.14 10.90 -5.55
N LEU A 24 10.79 10.25 -4.46
CA LEU A 24 11.58 9.16 -3.90
C LEU A 24 11.17 7.82 -4.55
N TYR A 25 12.08 7.21 -5.31
CA TYR A 25 11.88 5.88 -5.86
C TYR A 25 11.98 4.83 -4.77
N CYS A 26 10.86 4.38 -4.27
CA CYS A 26 10.83 3.34 -3.24
C CYS A 26 9.58 2.48 -3.32
N SER A 27 9.67 1.31 -2.77
CA SER A 27 8.56 0.38 -2.56
C SER A 27 8.69 -0.30 -1.21
N ARG A 28 7.63 -0.95 -0.76
CA ARG A 28 7.72 -1.80 0.45
C ARG A 28 8.80 -2.88 0.33
N TYR A 29 9.03 -3.40 -0.86
CA TYR A 29 10.06 -4.41 -1.11
C TYR A 29 11.47 -3.81 -1.04
N SER A 30 11.73 -2.73 -1.80
CA SER A 30 13.06 -2.11 -1.84
C SER A 30 13.52 -1.54 -0.50
N LEU A 31 12.59 -1.14 0.37
CA LEU A 31 12.89 -0.67 1.72
C LEU A 31 13.07 -1.80 2.73
N ARG A 32 12.26 -2.87 2.65
CA ARG A 32 12.25 -3.95 3.64
C ARG A 32 13.33 -4.99 3.40
N LEU A 33 13.50 -5.42 2.15
CA LEU A 33 14.48 -6.46 1.82
C LEU A 33 15.87 -6.20 2.42
N PRO A 34 16.45 -4.99 2.31
CA PRO A 34 17.74 -4.69 2.93
C PRO A 34 17.76 -4.78 4.47
N LEU A 35 16.60 -4.75 5.11
CA LEU A 35 16.45 -4.75 6.57
C LEU A 35 16.03 -6.11 7.15
N TYR A 36 15.74 -7.14 6.35
CA TYR A 36 15.25 -8.44 6.83
C TYR A 36 16.19 -9.09 7.86
N HIS A 37 17.51 -8.96 7.67
CA HIS A 37 18.50 -9.54 8.58
C HIS A 37 18.44 -8.94 10.00
N ARG A 38 17.79 -7.80 10.20
CA ARG A 38 17.68 -7.13 11.52
C ARG A 38 16.50 -7.63 12.33
N ASP A 39 15.43 -8.07 11.65
CA ASP A 39 14.24 -8.66 12.27
C ASP A 39 13.64 -9.70 11.34
N MET A 40 14.13 -10.93 11.46
CA MET A 40 13.72 -12.05 10.63
C MET A 40 12.26 -12.45 10.86
N GLU A 41 11.73 -12.27 12.07
CA GLU A 41 10.32 -12.59 12.37
C GLU A 41 9.38 -11.63 11.65
N THR A 42 9.65 -10.32 11.70
CA THR A 42 8.90 -9.32 10.93
C THR A 42 9.04 -9.55 9.42
N ALA A 43 10.24 -9.95 8.94
CA ALA A 43 10.47 -10.30 7.55
C ALA A 43 9.61 -11.50 7.10
N LEU A 44 9.58 -12.59 7.87
CA LEU A 44 8.75 -13.75 7.61
C LEU A 44 7.24 -13.42 7.61
N ASN A 45 6.79 -12.55 8.50
CA ASN A 45 5.41 -12.06 8.51
C ASN A 45 5.09 -11.27 7.23
N TYR A 46 6.02 -10.47 6.74
CA TYR A 46 5.83 -9.68 5.53
C TYR A 46 5.79 -10.55 4.26
N ILE A 47 6.74 -11.46 4.08
CA ILE A 47 6.78 -12.30 2.87
C ILE A 47 5.58 -13.27 2.79
N CYS A 48 5.10 -13.77 3.95
CA CYS A 48 3.94 -14.65 4.05
C CYS A 48 2.62 -13.88 4.22
N ARG A 49 2.59 -12.58 3.95
CA ARG A 49 1.33 -11.80 4.01
C ARG A 49 0.33 -12.29 2.96
N GLY A 50 -0.95 -12.13 3.26
CA GLY A 50 -2.03 -12.34 2.30
C GLY A 50 -1.99 -11.32 1.16
N GLY A 51 -2.64 -11.66 0.08
CA GLY A 51 -2.83 -10.84 -1.12
C GLY A 51 -3.99 -11.40 -1.93
N ILE A 52 -4.22 -10.87 -3.12
CA ILE A 52 -5.33 -11.31 -3.97
C ILE A 52 -5.11 -12.75 -4.44
N GLU A 53 -3.90 -13.07 -4.81
CA GLU A 53 -3.46 -14.42 -5.20
C GLU A 53 -2.04 -14.66 -4.69
N VAL A 54 -1.89 -15.50 -3.68
CA VAL A 54 -0.61 -15.82 -3.06
C VAL A 54 -0.22 -17.25 -3.39
N THR A 55 0.99 -17.45 -3.93
CA THR A 55 1.59 -18.75 -4.21
C THR A 55 2.89 -18.92 -3.42
N VAL A 56 3.41 -20.14 -3.34
CA VAL A 56 4.74 -20.38 -2.75
C VAL A 56 5.82 -19.63 -3.54
N GLU A 57 5.72 -19.61 -4.86
CA GLU A 57 6.62 -18.87 -5.75
C GLU A 57 6.69 -17.39 -5.39
N LYS A 58 5.53 -16.74 -5.24
CA LYS A 58 5.47 -15.33 -4.85
C LYS A 58 6.06 -15.09 -3.46
N ILE A 59 5.83 -15.97 -2.49
CA ILE A 59 6.41 -15.88 -1.14
C ILE A 59 7.94 -15.95 -1.21
N LEU A 60 8.49 -16.91 -1.95
CA LEU A 60 9.93 -17.06 -2.09
C LEU A 60 10.57 -15.90 -2.87
N LYS A 61 9.93 -15.38 -3.91
CA LYS A 61 10.38 -14.16 -4.59
C LYS A 61 10.43 -12.96 -3.64
N ARG A 62 9.39 -12.76 -2.82
CA ARG A 62 9.35 -11.69 -1.80
C ARG A 62 10.47 -11.78 -0.77
N SER A 63 11.04 -12.96 -0.56
CA SER A 63 12.15 -13.16 0.40
C SER A 63 13.50 -12.62 -0.09
N GLY A 64 13.62 -12.30 -1.39
CA GLY A 64 14.84 -11.77 -1.98
C GLY A 64 15.99 -12.78 -2.12
N ILE A 65 15.71 -14.07 -2.00
CA ILE A 65 16.67 -15.13 -2.27
C ILE A 65 16.88 -15.29 -3.78
N ARG A 66 18.07 -15.75 -4.18
CA ARG A 66 18.43 -15.97 -5.58
C ARG A 66 17.70 -17.18 -6.15
N GLU A 67 17.61 -17.28 -7.45
CA GLU A 67 16.89 -18.38 -8.14
C GLU A 67 17.37 -19.76 -7.68
N ALA A 68 18.68 -19.99 -7.65
CA ALA A 68 19.26 -21.26 -7.18
C ALA A 68 18.92 -21.58 -5.72
N GLU A 69 18.84 -20.56 -4.87
CA GLU A 69 18.44 -20.71 -3.46
C GLU A 69 16.94 -21.00 -3.33
N LYS A 70 16.13 -20.43 -4.21
CA LYS A 70 14.70 -20.68 -4.30
C LYS A 70 14.42 -22.13 -4.70
N GLU A 71 15.03 -22.60 -5.80
CA GLU A 71 14.86 -23.99 -6.26
C GLU A 71 15.29 -24.99 -5.18
N ARG A 72 16.41 -24.73 -4.51
CA ARG A 72 16.85 -25.57 -3.39
C ARG A 72 15.87 -25.55 -2.21
N THR A 73 15.29 -24.39 -1.91
CA THR A 73 14.29 -24.27 -0.83
C THR A 73 13.02 -25.04 -1.17
N LEU A 74 12.53 -24.93 -2.41
CA LEU A 74 11.39 -25.70 -2.90
C LEU A 74 11.62 -27.20 -2.72
N LYS A 75 12.78 -27.70 -3.14
CA LYS A 75 13.16 -29.11 -3.01
C LYS A 75 13.25 -29.56 -1.55
N LEU A 76 13.90 -28.77 -0.69
CA LEU A 76 14.02 -29.09 0.75
C LEU A 76 12.67 -29.18 1.48
N LEU A 77 11.68 -28.42 1.03
CA LEU A 77 10.35 -28.35 1.64
C LEU A 77 9.30 -29.19 0.92
N GLY A 78 9.65 -29.83 -0.21
CA GLY A 78 8.75 -30.65 -1.02
C GLY A 78 7.61 -29.82 -1.64
N TRP A 79 7.93 -28.63 -2.16
CA TRP A 79 6.93 -27.69 -2.69
C TRP A 79 7.00 -27.51 -4.21
N GLU A 80 7.82 -28.29 -4.92
CA GLU A 80 8.08 -28.15 -6.35
C GLU A 80 6.79 -28.20 -7.18
N GLU A 81 5.91 -29.17 -6.92
CA GLU A 81 4.64 -29.32 -7.65
C GLU A 81 3.55 -28.32 -7.23
N GLN A 82 3.73 -27.64 -6.09
CA GLN A 82 2.73 -26.73 -5.52
C GLN A 82 3.11 -25.26 -5.68
N ARG A 83 4.27 -24.98 -6.30
CA ARG A 83 4.89 -23.66 -6.33
C ARG A 83 3.96 -22.55 -6.83
N ASP A 84 3.18 -22.83 -7.86
CA ASP A 84 2.31 -21.87 -8.53
C ASP A 84 0.83 -21.99 -8.15
N ARG A 85 0.49 -22.93 -7.24
CA ARG A 85 -0.91 -23.11 -6.81
C ARG A 85 -1.31 -22.00 -5.83
N PRO A 86 -2.48 -21.34 -6.04
CA PRO A 86 -3.00 -20.35 -5.11
C PRO A 86 -3.24 -20.94 -3.72
N LEU A 87 -2.75 -20.25 -2.71
CA LEU A 87 -2.80 -20.69 -1.31
C LEU A 87 -4.01 -20.09 -0.59
N PRO A 88 -4.84 -20.89 0.11
CA PRO A 88 -5.84 -20.37 1.03
C PRO A 88 -5.19 -19.59 2.18
N TYR A 89 -5.81 -18.54 2.68
CA TYR A 89 -5.31 -17.74 3.80
C TYR A 89 -4.93 -18.55 5.04
N SER A 90 -5.66 -19.62 5.33
CA SER A 90 -5.38 -20.53 6.44
C SER A 90 -4.05 -21.27 6.32
N TYR A 91 -3.51 -21.40 5.11
CA TYR A 91 -2.24 -22.08 4.85
C TYR A 91 -1.02 -21.18 5.07
N LEU A 92 -1.16 -19.87 4.97
CA LEU A 92 -0.03 -18.92 5.08
C LEU A 92 0.71 -19.07 6.42
N LYS A 93 -0.01 -19.32 7.50
CA LYS A 93 0.60 -19.59 8.82
C LYS A 93 1.47 -20.85 8.81
N LYS A 94 1.02 -21.91 8.15
CA LYS A 94 1.77 -23.18 8.02
C LYS A 94 3.01 -23.00 7.15
N ILE A 95 2.88 -22.29 6.02
CA ILE A 95 4.00 -21.93 5.14
C ILE A 95 5.07 -21.17 5.94
N ARG A 96 4.67 -20.15 6.68
CA ARG A 96 5.57 -19.37 7.53
C ARG A 96 6.30 -20.24 8.56
N GLN A 97 5.60 -21.16 9.22
CA GLN A 97 6.23 -22.07 10.18
C GLN A 97 7.26 -22.99 9.52
N LYS A 98 6.96 -23.54 8.34
CA LYS A 98 7.92 -24.35 7.58
C LYS A 98 9.15 -23.56 7.13
N LEU A 99 8.97 -22.33 6.62
CA LEU A 99 10.07 -21.46 6.26
C LEU A 99 10.93 -21.08 7.48
N LYS A 100 10.30 -20.79 8.62
CA LYS A 100 11.01 -20.53 9.89
C LYS A 100 11.82 -21.74 10.37
N GLY A 101 11.37 -22.96 10.09
CA GLY A 101 12.08 -24.21 10.37
C GLY A 101 13.13 -24.62 9.33
N CYS A 102 13.39 -23.81 8.29
CA CYS A 102 14.36 -24.10 7.25
C CYS A 102 15.63 -23.24 7.38
N PRO A 103 16.71 -23.72 8.05
CA PRO A 103 17.94 -22.95 8.29
C PRO A 103 18.61 -22.45 7.01
N PHE A 104 18.58 -23.27 5.94
CA PHE A 104 19.11 -22.87 4.64
C PHE A 104 18.42 -21.62 4.10
N PHE A 105 17.08 -21.62 4.11
CA PHE A 105 16.28 -20.51 3.65
C PHE A 105 16.55 -19.22 4.47
N LEU A 106 16.55 -19.32 5.79
CA LEU A 106 16.83 -18.19 6.68
C LEU A 106 18.21 -17.60 6.45
N LYS A 107 19.23 -18.46 6.27
CA LYS A 107 20.59 -18.01 5.98
C LYS A 107 20.69 -17.32 4.61
N ALA A 108 20.01 -17.84 3.60
CA ALA A 108 19.95 -17.21 2.29
C ALA A 108 19.30 -15.82 2.37
N MET A 109 18.17 -15.69 3.07
CA MET A 109 17.52 -14.39 3.30
C MET A 109 18.46 -13.41 4.01
N GLU A 110 19.12 -13.83 5.09
CA GLU A 110 20.04 -12.99 5.85
C GLU A 110 21.17 -12.45 4.96
N VAL A 111 21.84 -13.35 4.23
CA VAL A 111 22.97 -12.98 3.37
C VAL A 111 22.56 -12.01 2.27
N ASN A 112 21.43 -12.29 1.59
CA ASN A 112 20.98 -11.43 0.49
C ASN A 112 20.49 -10.07 1.01
N SER A 113 19.83 -10.04 2.17
CA SER A 113 19.41 -8.80 2.84
C SER A 113 20.62 -7.91 3.17
N ARG A 114 21.66 -8.47 3.82
CA ARG A 114 22.89 -7.72 4.15
C ARG A 114 23.58 -7.12 2.92
N LYS A 115 23.61 -7.85 1.80
CA LYS A 115 24.21 -7.38 0.55
C LYS A 115 23.46 -6.19 -0.06
N LYS A 116 22.15 -6.08 0.19
CA LYS A 116 21.33 -4.98 -0.34
C LYS A 116 21.29 -3.73 0.54
N LEU A 117 21.78 -3.82 1.79
CA LEU A 117 21.72 -2.69 2.71
C LEU A 117 22.54 -1.47 2.25
N PRO A 118 23.81 -1.62 1.80
CA PRO A 118 24.60 -0.46 1.36
C PRO A 118 23.96 0.33 0.22
N SER A 119 23.27 -0.34 -0.72
CA SER A 119 22.61 0.33 -1.84
C SER A 119 21.37 1.12 -1.40
N LEU A 120 20.60 0.63 -0.44
CA LEU A 120 19.52 1.40 0.15
C LEU A 120 20.02 2.63 0.89
N LEU A 121 21.03 2.45 1.76
CA LEU A 121 21.58 3.53 2.57
C LEU A 121 22.20 4.63 1.69
N GLY A 122 22.99 4.25 0.70
CA GLY A 122 23.62 5.20 -0.22
C GLY A 122 22.59 5.94 -1.10
N TYR A 123 21.50 5.28 -1.49
CA TYR A 123 20.40 5.94 -2.20
C TYR A 123 19.68 6.97 -1.32
N LEU A 124 19.34 6.61 -0.07
CA LEU A 124 18.66 7.56 0.83
C LEU A 124 19.54 8.76 1.19
N GLU A 125 20.85 8.55 1.36
CA GLU A 125 21.83 9.63 1.56
C GLU A 125 21.89 10.55 0.33
N GLN A 126 22.03 9.98 -0.88
CA GLN A 126 22.04 10.73 -2.14
C GLN A 126 20.79 11.57 -2.34
N GLU A 127 19.61 11.08 -1.93
CA GLU A 127 18.34 11.83 -2.03
C GLU A 127 18.19 12.90 -0.94
N GLY A 128 19.23 13.15 -0.14
CA GLY A 128 19.27 14.22 0.85
C GLY A 128 18.54 13.91 2.15
N LEU A 129 18.18 12.63 2.41
CA LEU A 129 17.43 12.31 3.62
C LEU A 129 18.24 12.44 4.91
N LEU A 130 19.56 12.66 4.80
CA LEU A 130 20.44 12.99 5.93
C LEU A 130 20.61 14.47 6.18
N ASP A 131 20.21 15.33 5.22
CA ASP A 131 20.34 16.76 5.34
C ASP A 131 19.60 17.29 6.59
N GLU A 132 20.11 18.39 7.16
CA GLU A 132 19.49 19.04 8.31
C GLU A 132 18.23 19.85 7.95
N THR A 133 18.01 20.07 6.66
CA THR A 133 16.82 20.78 6.15
C THR A 133 15.54 20.06 6.61
N PRO A 134 14.55 20.79 7.14
CA PRO A 134 13.27 20.23 7.51
C PRO A 134 12.62 19.51 6.32
N MET A 135 12.26 18.26 6.51
CA MET A 135 11.66 17.45 5.45
C MET A 135 10.51 16.59 5.95
N ALA A 136 9.62 16.23 5.04
CA ALA A 136 8.50 15.35 5.30
C ALA A 136 8.28 14.38 4.14
N LEU A 137 7.66 13.25 4.42
CA LEU A 137 7.23 12.27 3.43
C LEU A 137 5.76 12.51 3.07
N ALA A 138 5.42 12.48 1.79
CA ALA A 138 4.03 12.47 1.32
C ALA A 138 3.74 11.14 0.60
N ASP A 139 2.69 10.43 1.02
CA ASP A 139 2.36 9.11 0.49
C ASP A 139 0.83 8.90 0.48
N SER A 140 0.35 8.00 -0.38
CA SER A 140 -1.05 7.56 -0.34
C SER A 140 -1.43 6.90 0.99
N GLY A 141 -0.54 6.08 1.57
CA GLY A 141 -0.67 5.62 2.95
C GLY A 141 -1.00 4.15 3.11
N TRP A 142 -2.10 3.89 3.75
CA TRP A 142 -2.77 2.71 4.28
C TRP A 142 -2.24 2.23 5.63
N THR A 143 -0.96 1.97 5.79
CA THR A 143 -0.39 1.44 7.05
C THR A 143 0.79 2.24 7.60
N GLY A 144 1.29 3.24 6.85
CA GLY A 144 2.43 4.06 7.26
C GLY A 144 3.75 3.29 7.44
N SER A 145 3.81 2.06 6.96
CA SER A 145 4.99 1.20 7.18
C SER A 145 6.23 1.65 6.42
N MET A 146 6.08 2.30 5.26
CA MET A 146 7.25 2.79 4.49
C MET A 146 8.02 3.86 5.25
N GLN A 147 7.33 4.82 5.88
CA GLN A 147 7.97 5.81 6.77
C GLN A 147 8.74 5.14 7.91
N LYS A 148 8.18 4.10 8.53
CA LYS A 148 8.86 3.34 9.57
C LYS A 148 10.15 2.70 9.05
N GLU A 149 10.12 2.07 7.87
CA GLU A 149 11.30 1.44 7.25
C GLU A 149 12.37 2.48 6.89
N ILE A 150 11.96 3.63 6.34
CA ILE A 150 12.88 4.74 6.05
C ILE A 150 13.52 5.25 7.34
N ASN A 151 12.75 5.50 8.40
CA ASN A 151 13.29 5.93 9.69
C ASN A 151 14.27 4.91 10.29
N GLN A 152 14.02 3.60 10.11
CA GLN A 152 14.98 2.57 10.52
C GLN A 152 16.29 2.64 9.73
N ALA A 153 16.23 2.84 8.42
CA ALA A 153 17.42 3.02 7.58
C ALA A 153 18.20 4.28 7.96
N LEU A 154 17.51 5.41 8.16
CA LEU A 154 18.13 6.66 8.60
C LEU A 154 18.80 6.54 9.97
N LYS A 155 18.21 5.80 10.90
CA LYS A 155 18.84 5.50 12.19
C LYS A 155 20.16 4.73 12.03
N ILE A 156 20.28 3.83 11.04
CA ILE A 156 21.54 3.13 10.74
C ILE A 156 22.60 4.13 10.24
N LEU A 157 22.18 5.15 9.50
CA LEU A 157 23.05 6.24 9.02
C LEU A 157 23.35 7.31 10.10
N GLY A 158 22.89 7.10 11.33
CA GLY A 158 23.17 8.00 12.46
C GLY A 158 22.22 9.17 12.61
N LYS A 159 21.18 9.31 11.76
CA LYS A 159 20.20 10.40 11.90
C LYS A 159 19.35 10.17 13.15
N SER A 160 19.38 11.12 14.07
CA SER A 160 18.46 11.20 15.20
C SER A 160 17.17 11.87 14.78
N GLY A 161 16.07 11.44 15.32
CA GLY A 161 14.75 11.99 14.96
C GLY A 161 14.00 11.15 13.92
N GLN A 162 12.74 11.47 13.76
CA GLN A 162 11.84 10.77 12.85
C GLN A 162 11.25 11.76 11.85
N LEU A 163 11.17 11.36 10.59
CA LEU A 163 10.48 12.13 9.56
C LEU A 163 8.99 12.19 9.86
N SER A 164 8.38 13.34 9.62
CA SER A 164 6.92 13.47 9.55
C SER A 164 6.40 12.91 8.23
N GLY A 165 5.27 12.20 8.29
CA GLY A 165 4.60 11.64 7.13
C GLY A 165 3.21 12.23 6.95
N TYR A 166 2.89 12.64 5.73
CA TYR A 166 1.59 13.17 5.32
C TYR A 166 0.92 12.19 4.37
N TYR A 167 -0.25 11.70 4.75
CA TYR A 167 -0.93 10.60 4.09
C TYR A 167 -2.29 11.00 3.56
N TRP A 168 -2.66 10.45 2.41
CA TRP A 168 -4.06 10.48 2.02
C TRP A 168 -4.93 9.84 3.09
N GLY A 169 -4.58 8.63 3.53
CA GLY A 169 -5.27 7.99 4.63
C GLY A 169 -4.55 6.77 5.21
N LEU A 170 -4.66 6.60 6.52
CA LEU A 170 -4.17 5.42 7.22
C LEU A 170 -5.33 4.72 7.93
N TYR A 171 -5.41 3.41 7.83
CA TYR A 171 -6.35 2.61 8.60
C TYR A 171 -5.72 1.85 9.78
N GLU A 172 -4.40 1.85 9.84
CA GLU A 172 -3.62 1.38 10.97
C GLU A 172 -2.27 2.10 11.01
N LEU A 173 -1.61 2.03 12.14
CA LEU A 173 -0.27 2.56 12.35
C LEU A 173 0.65 1.41 12.71
N PRO A 174 1.93 1.45 12.30
CA PRO A 174 2.93 0.47 12.71
C PRO A 174 3.15 0.53 14.23
N GLU A 175 3.54 -0.59 14.82
CA GLU A 175 3.95 -0.62 16.21
C GLU A 175 5.28 0.12 16.42
N GLY A 176 5.44 0.73 17.61
CA GLY A 176 6.68 1.40 18.03
C GLY A 176 6.98 2.71 17.32
N ILE A 177 5.96 3.39 16.76
CA ILE A 177 6.10 4.71 16.15
C ILE A 177 5.62 5.82 17.09
N LYS A 178 6.05 7.05 16.84
CA LYS A 178 5.52 8.26 17.43
C LYS A 178 4.34 8.75 16.62
N ARG A 179 3.13 8.76 17.23
CA ARG A 179 1.87 9.09 16.56
C ARG A 179 1.85 10.49 15.96
N GLU A 180 2.48 11.45 16.61
CA GLU A 180 2.56 12.84 16.18
C GLU A 180 3.23 13.03 14.80
N ASN A 181 4.05 12.07 14.36
CA ASN A 181 4.72 12.11 13.06
C ASN A 181 3.88 11.52 11.91
N TYR A 182 2.59 11.19 12.13
CA TYR A 182 1.71 10.58 11.13
C TYR A 182 0.44 11.40 10.92
N HIS A 183 0.42 12.22 9.90
CA HIS A 183 -0.67 13.14 9.56
C HIS A 183 -1.54 12.58 8.44
N CYS A 184 -2.86 12.63 8.59
CA CYS A 184 -3.78 12.06 7.60
C CYS A 184 -4.79 13.11 7.12
N TYR A 185 -4.98 13.20 5.79
CA TYR A 185 -5.94 14.11 5.20
C TYR A 185 -7.37 13.53 5.18
N TYR A 186 -7.56 12.32 4.64
CA TYR A 186 -8.89 11.79 4.34
C TYR A 186 -9.49 10.93 5.46
N PHE A 187 -8.75 9.98 5.99
CA PHE A 187 -9.11 9.19 7.17
C PHE A 187 -7.87 8.76 7.96
N SER A 188 -8.05 8.56 9.25
CA SER A 188 -7.03 7.99 10.14
C SER A 188 -7.64 6.86 10.99
N PRO A 189 -6.82 6.08 11.72
CA PRO A 189 -7.35 5.09 12.66
C PRO A 189 -8.31 5.70 13.68
N GLU A 190 -8.09 6.95 14.09
CA GLU A 190 -8.89 7.65 15.09
C GLU A 190 -10.10 8.37 14.48
N LYS A 191 -9.94 8.95 13.28
CA LYS A 191 -10.95 9.83 12.69
C LYS A 191 -11.25 9.46 11.24
N GLY A 192 -12.53 9.34 10.92
CA GLY A 192 -13.01 9.16 9.54
C GLY A 192 -12.86 7.75 8.97
N LEU A 193 -12.44 6.75 9.74
CA LEU A 193 -12.21 5.37 9.25
C LEU A 193 -13.45 4.74 8.58
N ARG A 194 -14.67 5.18 8.93
CA ARG A 194 -15.91 4.73 8.27
C ARG A 194 -15.92 5.02 6.76
N LYS A 195 -15.19 6.04 6.30
CA LYS A 195 -15.08 6.38 4.87
C LYS A 195 -14.50 5.21 4.05
N LYS A 196 -13.69 4.35 4.69
CA LYS A 196 -13.10 3.17 4.03
C LYS A 196 -14.14 2.17 3.53
N VAL A 197 -15.36 2.16 4.08
CA VAL A 197 -16.46 1.30 3.61
C VAL A 197 -16.79 1.53 2.13
N HIS A 198 -16.57 2.76 1.64
CA HIS A 198 -16.84 3.15 0.26
C HIS A 198 -15.57 3.45 -0.54
N PHE A 199 -14.40 3.18 0.02
CA PHE A 199 -13.11 3.48 -0.58
C PHE A 199 -12.43 2.19 -1.06
N SER A 200 -11.86 2.22 -2.25
CA SER A 200 -11.03 1.15 -2.82
C SER A 200 -9.58 1.61 -2.86
N ASN A 201 -8.73 0.97 -2.05
CA ASN A 201 -7.29 1.24 -2.07
C ASN A 201 -6.70 0.87 -3.44
N SER A 202 -7.10 -0.28 -3.98
CA SER A 202 -6.57 -0.80 -5.24
C SER A 202 -6.90 0.12 -6.41
N LEU A 203 -8.14 0.61 -6.50
CA LEU A 203 -8.52 1.58 -7.53
C LEU A 203 -7.72 2.89 -7.35
N PHE A 204 -7.58 3.39 -6.11
CA PHE A 204 -6.78 4.57 -5.84
C PHE A 204 -5.32 4.38 -6.28
N GLU A 205 -4.71 3.25 -5.93
CA GLU A 205 -3.34 2.93 -6.32
C GLU A 205 -3.18 2.75 -7.83
N SER A 206 -4.18 2.19 -8.54
CA SER A 206 -4.14 2.06 -9.99
C SER A 206 -4.11 3.43 -10.68
N ILE A 207 -4.89 4.39 -10.19
CA ILE A 207 -4.96 5.76 -10.73
C ILE A 207 -3.70 6.56 -10.36
N PHE A 208 -3.26 6.52 -9.09
CA PHE A 208 -2.11 7.30 -8.61
C PHE A 208 -0.77 6.54 -8.66
N SER A 209 -0.64 5.59 -9.58
CA SER A 209 0.60 4.87 -9.85
C SER A 209 1.64 5.74 -10.56
N ALA A 210 2.84 5.18 -10.73
CA ALA A 210 3.89 5.70 -11.60
C ALA A 210 3.88 5.00 -12.96
N PRO A 211 4.36 5.64 -14.03
CA PRO A 211 4.48 5.02 -15.35
C PRO A 211 5.59 3.94 -15.42
N HIS A 212 6.49 3.93 -14.44
CA HIS A 212 7.52 2.91 -14.28
C HIS A 212 7.04 1.72 -13.44
N GLY A 213 7.74 0.58 -13.54
CA GLY A 213 7.53 -0.58 -12.70
C GLY A 213 7.88 -0.31 -11.22
N MET A 214 7.53 -1.23 -10.34
CA MET A 214 7.81 -1.10 -8.91
C MET A 214 9.33 -1.12 -8.66
N THR A 215 9.84 -0.22 -7.80
CA THR A 215 11.25 -0.21 -7.40
C THR A 215 11.59 -1.49 -6.64
N THR A 216 12.59 -2.22 -7.13
CA THR A 216 13.04 -3.51 -6.56
C THR A 216 14.37 -3.39 -5.81
N GLY A 217 15.10 -2.31 -5.99
CA GLY A 217 16.38 -2.05 -5.34
C GLY A 217 17.07 -0.85 -5.95
N TYR A 218 18.36 -0.75 -5.70
CA TYR A 218 19.20 0.35 -6.18
C TYR A 218 20.54 -0.20 -6.63
N GLU A 219 21.10 0.40 -7.69
CA GLU A 219 22.42 0.06 -8.24
C GLU A 219 23.23 1.34 -8.46
N LYS A 220 24.56 1.22 -8.41
CA LYS A 220 25.44 2.36 -8.63
C LYS A 220 25.84 2.43 -10.09
N LYS A 221 25.46 3.52 -10.79
CA LYS A 221 25.83 3.82 -12.18
C LYS A 221 26.53 5.18 -12.24
N ASN A 222 27.65 5.26 -12.89
CA ASN A 222 28.38 6.52 -13.05
C ASN A 222 28.59 7.31 -11.74
N GLY A 223 28.82 6.58 -10.63
CA GLY A 223 29.03 7.18 -9.32
C GLY A 223 27.75 7.51 -8.54
N ARG A 224 26.56 7.45 -9.14
CA ARG A 224 25.26 7.73 -8.52
C ARG A 224 24.44 6.46 -8.29
N TRP A 225 23.61 6.47 -7.25
CA TRP A 225 22.63 5.42 -7.01
C TRP A 225 21.39 5.65 -7.85
N GLU A 226 21.03 4.67 -8.67
CA GLU A 226 19.84 4.69 -9.50
C GLU A 226 18.84 3.61 -9.06
N PRO A 227 17.53 3.88 -9.15
CA PRO A 227 16.52 2.88 -8.84
C PRO A 227 16.52 1.76 -9.89
N VAL A 228 16.44 0.53 -9.42
CA VAL A 228 16.13 -0.63 -10.26
C VAL A 228 14.63 -0.85 -10.19
N CYS A 229 13.94 -0.67 -11.31
CA CYS A 229 12.52 -0.90 -11.41
C CYS A 229 12.22 -2.25 -12.05
N GLY A 230 11.17 -2.89 -11.58
CA GLY A 230 10.61 -4.07 -12.22
C GLY A 230 10.01 -3.73 -13.61
N PRO A 231 9.53 -4.73 -14.34
CA PRO A 231 8.90 -4.50 -15.63
C PRO A 231 7.68 -3.58 -15.49
N GLY A 232 7.53 -2.63 -16.40
CA GLY A 232 6.36 -1.79 -16.53
C GLY A 232 5.25 -2.49 -17.30
N ASN A 233 4.04 -1.92 -17.27
CA ASN A 233 2.92 -2.35 -18.11
C ASN A 233 2.59 -1.21 -19.09
N GLU A 234 2.76 -1.44 -20.38
CA GLU A 234 2.61 -0.41 -21.41
C GLU A 234 1.18 0.16 -21.51
N LYS A 235 0.15 -0.66 -21.28
CA LYS A 235 -1.23 -0.17 -21.26
C LYS A 235 -1.44 0.80 -20.10
N LYS A 236 -0.92 0.47 -18.93
CA LYS A 236 -0.98 1.32 -17.74
C LYS A 236 -0.18 2.60 -17.94
N LYS A 237 0.99 2.51 -18.54
CA LYS A 237 1.86 3.66 -18.83
C LYS A 237 1.15 4.69 -19.69
N ARG A 238 0.57 4.28 -20.84
CA ARG A 238 -0.19 5.17 -21.72
C ARG A 238 -1.35 5.86 -20.99
N PHE A 239 -2.14 5.10 -20.24
CA PHE A 239 -3.23 5.65 -19.45
C PHE A 239 -2.73 6.71 -18.45
N LEU A 240 -1.62 6.42 -17.76
CA LEU A 240 -1.06 7.35 -16.78
C LEU A 240 -0.46 8.60 -17.42
N GLU A 241 0.13 8.52 -18.60
CA GLU A 241 0.62 9.66 -19.36
C GLU A 241 -0.53 10.58 -19.78
N GLU A 242 -1.64 10.03 -20.28
CA GLU A 242 -2.84 10.80 -20.59
C GLU A 242 -3.44 11.45 -19.33
N LEU A 243 -3.57 10.68 -18.25
CA LEU A 243 -4.09 11.17 -16.97
C LEU A 243 -3.18 12.26 -16.37
N GLU A 244 -1.84 12.11 -16.46
CA GLU A 244 -0.88 13.12 -16.00
C GLU A 244 -1.12 14.44 -16.71
N SER A 245 -1.27 14.47 -18.04
CA SER A 245 -1.52 15.67 -18.81
C SER A 245 -2.79 16.40 -18.31
N ILE A 246 -3.89 15.65 -18.12
CA ILE A 246 -5.15 16.22 -17.61
C ILE A 246 -5.00 16.78 -16.18
N LEU A 247 -4.30 16.04 -15.31
CA LEU A 247 -4.12 16.44 -13.93
C LEU A 247 -3.20 17.65 -13.79
N LEU A 248 -2.16 17.77 -14.62
CA LEU A 248 -1.27 18.94 -14.61
C LEU A 248 -1.99 20.19 -15.09
N GLU A 249 -2.76 20.10 -16.19
CA GLU A 249 -3.60 21.23 -16.65
C GLU A 249 -4.62 21.64 -15.57
N TYR A 250 -5.25 20.67 -14.92
CA TYR A 250 -6.17 20.95 -13.81
C TYR A 250 -5.45 21.62 -12.63
N ALA A 251 -4.26 21.14 -12.26
CA ALA A 251 -3.48 21.70 -11.18
C ALA A 251 -3.05 23.16 -11.47
N GLU A 252 -2.65 23.46 -12.70
CA GLU A 252 -2.32 24.82 -13.13
C GLU A 252 -3.53 25.76 -12.98
N LYS A 253 -4.68 25.38 -13.55
CA LYS A 253 -5.92 26.16 -13.43
C LYS A 253 -6.40 26.33 -11.99
N GLN A 254 -6.17 25.35 -11.13
CA GLN A 254 -6.51 25.49 -9.71
C GLN A 254 -5.50 26.38 -8.97
N ALA A 255 -4.20 26.28 -9.27
CA ALA A 255 -3.18 27.11 -8.68
C ALA A 255 -3.44 28.62 -8.94
N GLU A 256 -3.85 28.98 -10.16
CA GLU A 256 -4.22 30.35 -10.54
C GLU A 256 -5.39 30.94 -9.71
N ARG A 257 -6.27 30.07 -9.19
CA ARG A 257 -7.41 30.49 -8.36
C ARG A 257 -7.07 30.64 -6.87
N ILE A 258 -5.92 30.14 -6.45
CA ILE A 258 -5.49 30.21 -5.07
C ILE A 258 -4.83 31.56 -4.82
N LYS A 259 -5.48 32.42 -4.06
CA LYS A 259 -4.93 33.70 -3.63
C LYS A 259 -4.09 33.59 -2.35
N ASP A 260 -4.44 32.64 -1.50
CA ASP A 260 -3.83 32.44 -0.21
C ASP A 260 -3.97 30.97 0.17
N ILE A 261 -2.85 30.24 0.25
CA ILE A 261 -2.82 28.79 0.51
C ILE A 261 -3.26 28.45 1.94
N GLU A 262 -3.03 29.37 2.90
CA GLU A 262 -3.40 29.15 4.30
C GLU A 262 -4.91 29.22 4.51
N LYS A 263 -5.63 29.94 3.64
CA LYS A 263 -7.08 30.10 3.68
C LYS A 263 -7.85 29.05 2.87
N LEU A 264 -7.20 28.01 2.39
CA LEU A 264 -7.89 26.95 1.66
C LEU A 264 -8.97 26.29 2.53
N PRO A 265 -10.21 26.11 2.00
CA PRO A 265 -11.32 25.52 2.75
C PRO A 265 -11.20 23.99 2.85
N LEU A 266 -10.17 23.50 3.53
CA LEU A 266 -9.78 22.07 3.57
C LEU A 266 -10.93 21.15 4.00
N GLU A 267 -11.75 21.55 4.98
CA GLU A 267 -12.88 20.74 5.43
C GLU A 267 -14.02 20.64 4.39
N LYS A 268 -14.28 21.74 3.66
CA LYS A 268 -15.26 21.76 2.57
C LYS A 268 -14.77 20.88 1.42
N ASN A 269 -13.50 21.04 1.04
CA ASN A 269 -12.87 20.24 -0.01
C ASN A 269 -12.87 18.76 0.35
N ARG A 270 -12.53 18.40 1.58
CA ARG A 270 -12.55 17.02 2.06
C ARG A 270 -13.95 16.41 2.03
N ARG A 271 -15.02 17.16 2.32
CA ARG A 271 -16.40 16.69 2.22
C ARG A 271 -16.80 16.44 0.77
N GLU A 272 -16.43 17.36 -0.13
CA GLU A 272 -16.72 17.21 -1.55
C GLU A 272 -16.02 16.00 -2.16
N ILE A 273 -14.72 15.87 -1.94
CA ILE A 273 -13.93 14.70 -2.36
C ILE A 273 -14.52 13.41 -1.79
N SER A 274 -14.96 13.42 -0.52
CA SER A 274 -15.60 12.25 0.11
C SER A 274 -16.87 11.83 -0.64
N ARG A 275 -17.65 12.78 -1.11
CA ARG A 275 -18.87 12.52 -1.89
C ARG A 275 -18.55 11.91 -3.25
N GLN A 276 -17.58 12.46 -3.97
CA GLN A 276 -17.13 11.99 -5.27
C GLN A 276 -16.53 10.57 -5.18
N LEU A 277 -15.59 10.35 -4.26
CA LEU A 277 -14.97 9.03 -4.07
C LEU A 277 -15.98 7.96 -3.67
N ARG A 278 -16.96 8.31 -2.80
CA ARG A 278 -18.02 7.40 -2.42
C ARG A 278 -18.89 6.99 -3.61
N ARG A 279 -19.12 7.90 -4.56
CA ARG A 279 -19.86 7.63 -5.79
C ARG A 279 -19.03 6.72 -6.70
N ILE A 280 -17.85 7.16 -7.12
CA ILE A 280 -17.02 6.44 -8.10
C ILE A 280 -16.56 5.08 -7.57
N MET A 281 -16.01 5.03 -6.35
CA MET A 281 -15.44 3.79 -5.81
C MET A 281 -16.48 2.84 -5.21
N GLY A 282 -17.55 3.36 -4.62
CA GLY A 282 -18.52 2.55 -3.88
C GLY A 282 -19.82 2.24 -4.60
N LYS A 283 -20.13 2.96 -5.67
CA LYS A 283 -21.32 2.76 -6.51
C LYS A 283 -21.08 3.35 -7.91
N PRO A 284 -20.11 2.78 -8.67
CA PRO A 284 -19.81 3.28 -10.00
C PRO A 284 -21.01 3.10 -10.97
N SER A 285 -21.09 3.95 -11.97
CA SER A 285 -21.86 3.68 -13.18
C SER A 285 -21.15 2.60 -14.02
N PHE A 286 -21.85 2.05 -15.01
CA PHE A 286 -21.25 1.08 -15.94
C PHE A 286 -20.03 1.68 -16.65
N GLN A 287 -20.14 2.91 -17.18
CA GLN A 287 -19.05 3.60 -17.88
C GLN A 287 -17.85 3.86 -16.95
N GLU A 288 -18.09 4.28 -15.71
CA GLU A 288 -17.00 4.45 -14.71
C GLU A 288 -16.32 3.12 -14.40
N ALA A 289 -17.10 2.04 -14.25
CA ALA A 289 -16.56 0.70 -14.00
C ALA A 289 -15.77 0.18 -15.20
N GLU A 290 -16.21 0.43 -16.43
CA GLU A 290 -15.51 0.05 -17.66
C GLU A 290 -14.22 0.83 -17.83
N ALA A 291 -14.24 2.15 -17.67
CA ALA A 291 -13.08 3.02 -17.85
C ALA A 291 -11.95 2.68 -16.86
N PHE A 292 -12.26 2.55 -15.56
CA PHE A 292 -11.26 2.29 -14.52
C PHE A 292 -11.04 0.80 -14.23
N GLY A 293 -12.01 -0.04 -14.54
CA GLY A 293 -11.94 -1.48 -14.29
C GLY A 293 -10.94 -2.20 -15.17
N ASN A 294 -10.70 -1.68 -16.37
CA ASN A 294 -9.76 -2.23 -17.35
C ASN A 294 -8.29 -1.84 -17.10
N LEU A 295 -7.99 -1.14 -15.99
CA LEU A 295 -6.62 -0.83 -15.61
C LEU A 295 -5.95 -2.07 -14.99
N PRO A 296 -4.71 -2.37 -15.37
CA PRO A 296 -3.95 -3.42 -14.73
C PRO A 296 -3.60 -3.03 -13.29
N PHE A 297 -3.80 -3.98 -12.37
CA PHE A 297 -3.45 -3.86 -10.96
C PHE A 297 -2.62 -5.05 -10.53
N SER A 298 -1.54 -4.81 -9.80
CA SER A 298 -0.78 -5.84 -9.11
C SER A 298 -0.52 -5.39 -7.67
N ASP A 299 -0.73 -6.27 -6.71
CA ASP A 299 -0.34 -6.09 -5.31
C ASP A 299 1.03 -6.73 -5.00
N ASP A 300 1.65 -7.36 -5.99
CA ASP A 300 2.96 -7.98 -5.89
C ASP A 300 4.01 -7.30 -6.77
N VAL A 301 5.23 -7.22 -6.26
CA VAL A 301 6.40 -6.62 -6.94
C VAL A 301 6.76 -7.36 -8.23
N PHE A 302 6.45 -8.65 -8.29
CA PHE A 302 6.87 -9.57 -9.34
C PHE A 302 5.76 -9.95 -10.33
N ASP A 303 4.55 -9.43 -10.15
CA ASP A 303 3.46 -9.64 -11.09
C ASP A 303 3.62 -8.71 -12.31
N THR A 304 3.99 -9.30 -13.44
CA THR A 304 4.16 -8.57 -14.71
C THR A 304 2.86 -8.37 -15.47
N GLU A 305 1.96 -9.35 -15.40
CA GLU A 305 0.69 -9.30 -16.13
C GLU A 305 -0.39 -8.60 -15.30
N GLY A 306 -0.38 -8.77 -13.97
CA GLY A 306 -1.36 -8.19 -13.07
C GLY A 306 -2.78 -8.71 -13.33
N GLN A 307 -3.69 -8.38 -12.43
CA GLN A 307 -5.13 -8.57 -12.64
C GLN A 307 -5.74 -7.26 -13.15
N MET A 308 -6.92 -7.33 -13.75
CA MET A 308 -7.68 -6.11 -14.00
C MET A 308 -8.20 -5.53 -12.69
N THR A 309 -8.25 -4.21 -12.58
CA THR A 309 -8.77 -3.53 -11.38
C THR A 309 -10.20 -4.00 -11.06
N ALA A 310 -11.06 -4.13 -12.07
CA ALA A 310 -12.35 -4.83 -11.97
C ALA A 310 -12.26 -6.19 -12.69
N GLU A 311 -11.80 -7.19 -11.97
CA GLU A 311 -11.60 -8.53 -12.51
C GLU A 311 -12.92 -9.19 -12.91
N LYS A 312 -12.92 -9.97 -13.99
CA LYS A 312 -14.08 -10.73 -14.41
C LYS A 312 -14.34 -11.86 -13.40
N LEU A 313 -15.47 -11.76 -12.72
CA LEU A 313 -15.95 -12.73 -11.74
C LEU A 313 -17.22 -13.41 -12.24
N THR A 314 -17.35 -14.70 -11.98
CA THR A 314 -18.59 -15.44 -12.17
C THR A 314 -19.62 -15.05 -11.11
N GLU A 315 -20.90 -15.38 -11.34
CA GLU A 315 -21.96 -15.19 -10.34
C GLU A 315 -21.68 -15.88 -9.00
N GLU A 316 -21.04 -17.03 -9.03
CA GLU A 316 -20.66 -17.78 -7.84
C GLU A 316 -19.53 -17.08 -7.07
N GLU A 317 -18.52 -16.56 -7.78
CA GLU A 317 -17.43 -15.79 -7.20
C GLU A 317 -17.93 -14.45 -6.64
N LEU A 318 -18.83 -13.77 -7.33
CA LEU A 318 -19.50 -12.56 -6.81
C LEU A 318 -20.22 -12.87 -5.50
N LYS A 319 -21.05 -13.91 -5.45
CA LYS A 319 -21.78 -14.35 -4.24
C LYS A 319 -20.82 -14.82 -3.13
N ALA A 320 -19.70 -15.45 -3.48
CA ALA A 320 -18.68 -15.86 -2.52
C ALA A 320 -18.01 -14.66 -1.80
N ASN A 321 -18.05 -13.49 -2.40
CA ASN A 321 -17.58 -12.22 -1.82
C ASN A 321 -18.67 -11.48 -0.99
N HIS A 322 -19.91 -11.98 -0.90
CA HIS A 322 -20.93 -11.45 0.00
C HIS A 322 -20.55 -11.62 1.47
N ALA A 323 -21.07 -10.76 2.33
CA ALA A 323 -20.69 -10.60 3.72
C ALA A 323 -20.53 -11.94 4.47
N TRP A 324 -21.58 -12.76 4.49
CA TRP A 324 -21.60 -14.02 5.23
C TRP A 324 -20.65 -15.08 4.68
N ASN A 325 -20.57 -15.21 3.36
CA ASN A 325 -19.70 -16.18 2.70
C ASN A 325 -18.23 -15.79 2.90
N LYS A 326 -17.91 -14.51 2.79
CA LYS A 326 -16.54 -14.01 3.00
C LYS A 326 -16.10 -14.15 4.47
N ILE A 327 -16.97 -13.87 5.43
CA ILE A 327 -16.69 -14.06 6.86
C ILE A 327 -16.47 -15.54 7.18
N ARG A 328 -17.32 -16.45 6.69
CA ARG A 328 -17.15 -17.90 6.89
C ARG A 328 -15.80 -18.40 6.37
N ARG A 329 -15.36 -17.94 5.20
CA ARG A 329 -14.05 -18.27 4.64
C ARG A 329 -12.90 -17.74 5.50
N MET A 330 -12.97 -16.49 5.92
CA MET A 330 -11.94 -15.88 6.78
C MET A 330 -11.84 -16.56 8.15
N SER A 331 -12.93 -17.12 8.65
CA SER A 331 -12.98 -17.88 9.90
C SER A 331 -12.57 -19.35 9.75
N GLY A 332 -12.18 -19.78 8.55
CA GLY A 332 -11.71 -21.16 8.29
C GLY A 332 -12.81 -22.20 8.14
N PHE A 333 -14.09 -21.82 8.19
CA PHE A 333 -15.24 -22.74 8.04
C PHE A 333 -15.50 -23.17 6.59
N SER A 334 -14.83 -22.58 5.62
CA SER A 334 -14.90 -22.97 4.22
C SER A 334 -13.50 -23.15 3.66
N LYS A 335 -13.24 -24.30 3.05
CA LYS A 335 -11.97 -24.63 2.40
C LYS A 335 -12.10 -24.34 0.90
N GLY A 336 -11.08 -23.71 0.31
CA GLY A 336 -10.98 -23.47 -1.12
C GLY A 336 -10.56 -22.04 -1.44
N TYR A 337 -9.97 -21.90 -2.62
CA TYR A 337 -9.65 -20.62 -3.22
C TYR A 337 -10.90 -20.06 -3.87
N VAL A 338 -11.13 -18.75 -3.71
CA VAL A 338 -12.16 -18.01 -4.44
C VAL A 338 -11.47 -16.79 -5.03
N LYS A 339 -11.66 -16.60 -6.33
CA LYS A 339 -11.14 -15.43 -7.04
C LYS A 339 -11.71 -14.16 -6.43
N GLU A 340 -10.83 -13.21 -6.15
CA GLU A 340 -11.18 -11.88 -5.64
C GLU A 340 -10.82 -10.83 -6.67
N SER A 341 -11.55 -9.74 -6.69
CA SER A 341 -11.25 -8.58 -7.53
C SER A 341 -10.60 -7.48 -6.69
N PRO A 342 -9.58 -6.79 -7.23
CA PRO A 342 -9.01 -5.60 -6.61
C PRO A 342 -10.05 -4.51 -6.31
N TRP A 343 -11.02 -4.34 -7.21
CA TRP A 343 -12.15 -3.43 -7.05
C TRP A 343 -13.47 -4.19 -7.30
N TYR A 344 -13.93 -4.85 -6.25
CA TYR A 344 -15.14 -5.67 -6.31
C TYR A 344 -16.37 -4.91 -6.81
N GLU A 345 -16.54 -3.63 -6.41
CA GLU A 345 -17.66 -2.81 -6.81
C GLU A 345 -17.73 -2.60 -8.34
N GLY A 346 -16.57 -2.41 -8.98
CA GLY A 346 -16.45 -2.37 -10.43
C GLY A 346 -16.83 -3.71 -11.08
N SER A 347 -16.29 -4.81 -10.55
CA SER A 347 -16.62 -6.16 -11.05
C SER A 347 -18.10 -6.50 -10.92
N ALA A 348 -18.74 -6.14 -9.80
CA ALA A 348 -20.16 -6.36 -9.58
C ALA A 348 -21.04 -5.59 -10.59
N VAL A 349 -20.63 -4.38 -10.97
CA VAL A 349 -21.36 -3.56 -11.96
C VAL A 349 -21.16 -4.10 -13.38
N LEU A 350 -19.95 -4.53 -13.74
CA LEU A 350 -19.63 -5.01 -15.09
C LEU A 350 -20.17 -6.42 -15.38
N TYR A 351 -20.14 -7.31 -14.38
CA TYR A 351 -20.34 -8.75 -14.61
C TYR A 351 -21.49 -9.36 -13.79
N GLY A 352 -22.02 -8.65 -12.78
CA GLY A 352 -23.08 -9.16 -11.92
C GLY A 352 -24.47 -9.06 -12.57
N LYS A 353 -25.28 -10.11 -12.43
CA LYS A 353 -26.69 -10.10 -12.83
C LYS A 353 -27.57 -9.22 -11.93
N SER A 354 -27.12 -8.96 -10.71
CA SER A 354 -27.85 -8.16 -9.72
C SER A 354 -26.88 -7.19 -9.00
N PRO A 355 -26.29 -6.20 -9.72
CA PRO A 355 -25.24 -5.34 -9.16
C PRO A 355 -25.64 -4.64 -7.86
N GLY A 356 -26.90 -4.20 -7.75
CA GLY A 356 -27.41 -3.53 -6.56
C GLY A 356 -27.35 -4.41 -5.30
N ARG A 357 -27.70 -5.70 -5.42
CA ARG A 357 -27.60 -6.68 -4.33
C ARG A 357 -26.15 -6.98 -3.99
N ASP A 358 -25.32 -7.19 -4.99
CA ASP A 358 -23.92 -7.54 -4.80
C ASP A 358 -23.15 -6.41 -4.11
N LEU A 359 -23.38 -5.17 -4.55
CA LEU A 359 -22.84 -3.95 -3.91
C LEU A 359 -23.32 -3.81 -2.45
N LEU A 360 -24.60 -4.07 -2.17
CA LEU A 360 -25.13 -4.01 -0.81
C LEU A 360 -24.48 -5.04 0.10
N MET A 361 -24.40 -6.30 -0.34
CA MET A 361 -23.84 -7.39 0.45
C MET A 361 -22.34 -7.22 0.71
N TYR A 362 -21.59 -6.72 -0.27
CA TYR A 362 -20.18 -6.41 -0.08
C TYR A 362 -19.98 -5.19 0.84
N ARG A 363 -20.83 -4.20 0.77
CA ARG A 363 -20.82 -3.03 1.67
C ARG A 363 -21.08 -3.45 3.12
N ILE A 364 -22.01 -4.38 3.36
CA ILE A 364 -22.24 -4.95 4.68
C ILE A 364 -20.94 -5.59 5.20
N TYR A 365 -20.24 -6.38 4.38
CA TYR A 365 -18.95 -6.96 4.74
C TYR A 365 -17.93 -5.89 5.15
N LYS A 366 -17.73 -4.86 4.31
CA LYS A 366 -16.80 -3.75 4.61
C LYS A 366 -17.20 -2.99 5.89
N TYR A 367 -18.49 -2.85 6.15
CA TYR A 367 -18.98 -2.23 7.37
C TYR A 367 -18.73 -3.09 8.62
N LEU A 368 -18.90 -4.39 8.54
CA LEU A 368 -18.56 -5.31 9.63
C LEU A 368 -17.06 -5.30 9.94
N LEU A 369 -16.21 -5.24 8.91
CA LEU A 369 -14.76 -5.04 9.12
C LEU A 369 -14.45 -3.72 9.82
N TYR A 370 -15.14 -2.64 9.44
CA TYR A 370 -15.00 -1.35 10.13
C TYR A 370 -15.41 -1.46 11.60
N LEU A 371 -16.54 -2.09 11.92
CA LEU A 371 -16.99 -2.29 13.31
C LEU A 371 -15.98 -3.14 14.10
N ARG A 372 -15.53 -4.26 13.55
CA ARG A 372 -14.50 -5.09 14.18
C ARG A 372 -13.26 -4.26 14.53
N LYS A 373 -12.78 -3.44 13.58
CA LYS A 373 -11.59 -2.60 13.81
C LYS A 373 -11.86 -1.48 14.82
N LYS A 374 -13.05 -0.91 14.82
CA LYS A 374 -13.47 0.14 15.76
C LYS A 374 -13.52 -0.36 17.21
N TYR A 375 -13.93 -1.60 17.42
CA TYR A 375 -14.14 -2.20 18.74
C TYR A 375 -13.05 -3.22 19.13
N SER A 376 -11.95 -3.30 18.39
CA SER A 376 -10.82 -4.17 18.69
C SER A 376 -10.15 -3.77 20.03
N PRO A 377 -9.76 -4.74 20.88
CA PRO A 377 -9.11 -4.46 22.17
C PRO A 377 -7.84 -3.61 22.09
N SER A 378 -7.06 -3.75 21.02
CA SER A 378 -5.87 -2.94 20.78
C SER A 378 -6.16 -1.43 20.68
N ARG A 379 -7.40 -1.04 20.40
CA ARG A 379 -7.83 0.37 20.35
C ARG A 379 -8.26 0.91 21.70
N LYS A 380 -8.74 0.05 22.60
CA LYS A 380 -9.03 0.44 23.99
C LYS A 380 -7.77 0.87 24.72
N ASN A 381 -6.68 0.09 24.57
CA ASN A 381 -5.39 0.42 25.21
C ASN A 381 -4.75 1.71 24.68
N ILE A 382 -5.04 2.12 23.42
CA ILE A 382 -4.56 3.41 22.87
C ILE A 382 -5.38 4.57 23.46
N LYS A 383 -6.69 4.41 23.65
CA LYS A 383 -7.52 5.47 24.25
C LYS A 383 -7.22 5.68 25.74
N GLU A 384 -6.99 4.61 26.48
CA GLU A 384 -6.60 4.69 27.89
C GLU A 384 -5.23 5.35 28.06
N LYS A 385 -4.24 4.99 27.24
CA LYS A 385 -2.91 5.64 27.25
C LYS A 385 -2.90 7.11 26.81
N VAL A 386 -3.88 7.56 26.03
CA VAL A 386 -4.01 8.98 25.62
C VAL A 386 -4.74 9.79 26.73
N GLN A 387 -5.61 9.18 27.51
CA GLN A 387 -6.23 9.84 28.67
C GLN A 387 -5.25 10.05 29.83
N ASP A 388 -4.30 9.13 30.01
CA ASP A 388 -3.28 9.24 31.06
C ASP A 388 -2.15 10.25 30.76
N VAL A 389 -2.14 10.90 29.58
CA VAL A 389 -1.10 11.86 29.14
C VAL A 389 -1.64 13.29 29.00
N LEU A 390 -2.92 13.54 29.29
CA LEU A 390 -3.44 14.90 29.40
C LEU A 390 -3.15 15.44 30.81
N PRO A 391 -2.31 16.47 30.98
CA PRO A 391 -2.17 17.12 32.27
C PRO A 391 -3.53 17.72 32.64
N GLU A 392 -3.88 17.52 33.90
CA GLU A 392 -5.01 18.21 34.53
C GLU A 392 -4.94 19.71 34.23
N ARG A 393 -5.98 20.24 33.66
CA ARG A 393 -6.12 21.70 33.53
C ARG A 393 -6.19 22.26 34.95
N GLU A 394 -5.09 22.85 35.41
CA GLU A 394 -5.14 23.74 36.53
C GLU A 394 -6.13 24.87 36.22
N SER A 395 -7.13 24.92 37.02
CA SER A 395 -8.08 26.03 37.14
C SER A 395 -7.36 27.26 37.67
N LEU A 396 -7.25 28.28 36.83
CA LEU A 396 -7.18 29.71 37.23
C LEU A 396 -7.95 30.53 36.23
#